data_b613cb5075d4f8df17ac38fd7d7f4ee7
#
_entry.id   b613cb5075d4f8df17ac38fd7d7f4ee7
#
_cell.length_a   1.000
_cell.length_b   1.000
_cell.length_c   1.000
_cell.angle_alpha   90.00
_cell.angle_beta   90.00
_cell.angle_gamma   90.00
#
_symmetry.space_group_name_H-M   'P 1'
#
loop_
_entity.id
_entity.type
_entity.pdbx_description
1 polymer ?
#
loop_
_entity_poly.entity_id
_entity_poly.type
_entity_poly.pdbx_seq_one_letter_code
_entity_poly.pdbx_strand_id
1 'polypeptide(L)'
;MIVPNIMLLTSYGCTPCLRVKRILNELKAEMPDLCVQEVEFKSASGATLSLKNNVLYPPAVFLDGKILAKGKIDAEKMIVAIRESRGSS
;
A
#
# COMPACT_ATOMS: atom_id res chain seq x y z
N MET A 1 2.69 1.01 21.35
CA MET A 1 1.84 0.47 20.28
C MET A 1 2.27 1.05 18.94
N ILE A 2 2.59 0.18 17.98
CA ILE A 2 3.06 0.62 16.67
C ILE A 2 1.87 0.73 15.73
N VAL A 3 1.70 1.93 15.15
CA VAL A 3 0.66 2.18 14.16
C VAL A 3 1.18 1.77 12.79
N PRO A 4 0.47 0.90 12.05
CA PRO A 4 0.92 0.52 10.72
C PRO A 4 0.98 1.72 9.78
N ASN A 5 2.06 1.81 9.03
CA ASN A 5 2.26 2.84 8.02
C ASN A 5 2.17 2.20 6.64
N ILE A 6 1.12 2.54 5.91
CA ILE A 6 0.88 2.01 4.58
C ILE A 6 1.30 3.02 3.54
N MET A 7 2.05 2.58 2.56
CA MET A 7 2.43 3.41 1.43
C MET A 7 1.90 2.76 0.16
N LEU A 8 1.12 3.51 -0.62
CA LEU A 8 0.57 3.04 -1.88
C LEU A 8 1.33 3.69 -3.02
N LEU A 9 2.02 2.87 -3.81
CA LEU A 9 2.68 3.32 -5.02
C LEU A 9 1.62 3.30 -6.13
N THR A 10 1.30 4.48 -6.65
CA THR A 10 0.18 4.66 -7.56
C THR A 10 0.61 5.48 -8.77
N SER A 11 -0.24 5.55 -9.79
CA SER A 11 0.00 6.36 -10.97
C SER A 11 -1.30 6.98 -11.45
N TYR A 12 -1.20 8.14 -12.05
CA TYR A 12 -2.35 8.83 -12.63
C TYR A 12 -2.97 7.96 -13.74
N GLY A 13 -4.28 7.80 -13.70
CA GLY A 13 -4.98 6.99 -14.70
C GLY A 13 -4.91 5.50 -14.49
N CYS A 14 -4.35 5.05 -13.40
CA CYS A 14 -4.22 3.63 -13.09
C CYS A 14 -5.50 3.09 -12.45
N THR A 15 -6.30 2.33 -13.20
CA THR A 15 -7.55 1.77 -12.69
C THR A 15 -7.35 0.79 -11.53
N PRO A 16 -6.40 -0.15 -11.59
CA PRO A 16 -6.14 -1.03 -10.46
C PRO A 16 -5.69 -0.27 -9.21
N CYS A 17 -5.00 0.85 -9.39
CA CYS A 17 -4.57 1.67 -8.26
C CYS A 17 -5.77 2.29 -7.54
N LEU A 18 -6.79 2.71 -8.29
CA LEU A 18 -8.01 3.27 -7.71
C LEU A 18 -8.74 2.23 -6.87
N ARG A 19 -8.75 0.98 -7.32
CA ARG A 19 -9.37 -0.10 -6.58
C ARG A 19 -8.67 -0.31 -5.22
N VAL A 20 -7.35 -0.37 -5.24
CA VAL A 20 -6.57 -0.56 -4.01
C VAL A 20 -6.75 0.65 -3.08
N LYS A 21 -6.75 1.85 -3.63
CA LYS A 21 -6.96 3.07 -2.85
C LYS A 21 -8.31 3.04 -2.13
N ARG A 22 -9.35 2.59 -2.82
CA ARG A 22 -10.69 2.47 -2.24
C ARG A 22 -10.68 1.48 -1.06
N ILE A 23 -10.05 0.33 -1.26
CA ILE A 23 -9.95 -0.70 -0.23
C ILE A 23 -9.21 -0.16 1.00
N LEU A 24 -8.11 0.53 0.79
CA LEU A 24 -7.35 1.12 1.91
C LEU A 24 -8.14 2.21 2.63
N ASN A 25 -8.91 3.00 1.90
CA ASN A 25 -9.76 4.03 2.51
C ASN A 25 -10.86 3.40 3.37
N GLU A 26 -11.46 2.30 2.90
CA GLU A 26 -12.46 1.57 3.69
C GLU A 26 -11.83 0.97 4.94
N LEU A 27 -10.62 0.42 4.80
CA LEU A 27 -9.90 -0.13 5.94
C LEU A 27 -9.54 0.95 6.95
N LYS A 28 -9.19 2.15 6.48
CA LYS A 28 -8.89 3.27 7.35
C LYS A 28 -10.12 3.72 8.15
N ALA A 29 -11.32 3.56 7.60
CA ALA A 29 -12.54 3.87 8.31
C ALA A 29 -12.74 2.92 9.50
N GLU A 30 -12.33 1.66 9.36
CA GLU A 30 -12.37 0.67 10.45
C GLU A 30 -11.21 0.84 11.42
N MET A 31 -10.06 1.30 10.91
CA MET A 31 -8.82 1.47 11.68
C MET A 31 -8.36 2.92 11.57
N PRO A 32 -8.98 3.86 12.30
CA PRO A 32 -8.71 5.29 12.12
C PRO A 32 -7.25 5.70 12.38
N ASP A 33 -6.51 4.91 13.13
CA ASP A 33 -5.10 5.17 13.41
C ASP A 33 -4.17 4.71 12.28
N LEU A 34 -4.72 4.05 11.26
CA LEU A 34 -3.94 3.61 10.12
C LEU A 34 -3.45 4.80 9.29
N CYS A 35 -2.16 4.86 9.04
CA CYS A 35 -1.57 5.92 8.22
C CYS A 35 -1.40 5.40 6.78
N VAL A 36 -2.02 6.09 5.82
CA VAL A 36 -1.94 5.72 4.41
C VAL A 36 -1.38 6.90 3.62
N GLN A 37 -0.26 6.67 2.95
CA GLN A 37 0.38 7.67 2.09
C GLN A 37 0.37 7.19 0.65
N GLU A 38 0.12 8.10 -0.27
CA GLU A 38 0.22 7.80 -1.70
C GLU A 38 1.52 8.37 -2.25
N VAL A 39 2.21 7.56 -3.06
CA VAL A 39 3.45 7.96 -3.70
C VAL A 39 3.29 7.75 -5.20
N GLU A 40 3.55 8.79 -5.99
CA GLU A 40 3.49 8.69 -7.44
C GLU A 40 4.62 7.81 -7.96
N PHE A 41 4.27 6.83 -8.80
CA PHE A 41 5.22 5.86 -9.34
C PHE A 41 6.40 6.54 -10.05
N LYS A 42 6.12 7.63 -10.77
CA LYS A 42 7.15 8.33 -11.55
C LYS A 42 7.88 9.40 -10.75
N SER A 43 7.52 9.63 -9.50
CA SER A 43 8.25 10.58 -8.67
C SER A 43 9.62 10.01 -8.29
N ALA A 44 10.51 10.86 -7.77
CA ALA A 44 11.82 10.41 -7.34
C ALA A 44 11.71 9.31 -6.28
N SER A 45 10.83 9.51 -5.30
CA SER A 45 10.59 8.52 -4.24
C SER A 45 10.00 7.25 -4.81
N GLY A 46 9.03 7.38 -5.73
CA GLY A 46 8.39 6.23 -6.37
C GLY A 46 9.38 5.43 -7.21
N ALA A 47 10.23 6.10 -7.96
CA ALA A 47 11.25 5.44 -8.76
C ALA A 47 12.22 4.65 -7.88
N THR A 48 12.65 5.23 -6.78
CA THR A 48 13.54 4.56 -5.83
C THR A 48 12.89 3.31 -5.25
N LEU A 49 11.65 3.43 -4.80
CA LEU A 49 10.91 2.30 -4.25
C LEU A 49 10.70 1.18 -5.28
N SER A 50 10.35 1.55 -6.51
CA SER A 50 10.08 0.56 -7.54
C SER A 50 11.35 -0.19 -7.95
N LEU A 51 12.46 0.50 -8.11
CA LEU A 51 13.74 -0.13 -8.44
C LEU A 51 14.20 -1.06 -7.33
N LYS A 52 14.12 -0.59 -6.10
CA LYS A 52 14.57 -1.35 -4.93
C LYS A 52 13.77 -2.63 -4.71
N ASN A 53 12.49 -2.62 -5.08
CA ASN A 53 11.59 -3.74 -4.82
C ASN A 53 11.12 -4.46 -6.07
N ASN A 54 11.75 -4.22 -7.21
CA ASN A 54 11.41 -4.84 -8.51
C ASN A 54 9.94 -4.64 -8.89
N VAL A 55 9.44 -3.44 -8.66
CA VAL A 55 8.08 -3.09 -9.07
C VAL A 55 8.12 -2.51 -10.47
N LEU A 56 7.58 -3.24 -11.43
CA LEU A 56 7.62 -2.84 -12.84
C LEU A 56 6.49 -1.87 -13.19
N TYR A 57 5.39 -1.94 -12.48
CA TYR A 57 4.24 -1.07 -12.71
C TYR A 57 3.39 -0.98 -11.43
N PRO A 58 2.65 0.13 -11.25
CA PRO A 58 1.76 0.24 -10.09
C PRO A 58 0.52 -0.64 -10.29
N PRO A 59 -0.23 -0.99 -9.24
CA PRO A 59 -0.04 -0.56 -7.87
C PRO A 59 0.95 -1.43 -7.10
N ALA A 60 1.51 -0.87 -6.03
CA ALA A 60 2.27 -1.63 -5.06
C ALA A 60 1.96 -1.07 -3.67
N VAL A 61 1.87 -1.94 -2.69
CA VAL A 61 1.54 -1.57 -1.32
C VAL A 61 2.69 -1.97 -0.41
N PHE A 62 3.13 -1.03 0.41
CA PHE A 62 4.21 -1.25 1.37
C PHE A 62 3.65 -1.10 2.78
N LEU A 63 4.05 -2.01 3.65
CA LEU A 63 3.69 -1.99 5.06
C LEU A 63 4.96 -1.79 5.87
N ASP A 64 5.02 -0.64 6.57
CA ASP A 64 6.19 -0.27 7.39
C ASP A 64 7.51 -0.38 6.62
N GLY A 65 7.50 0.07 5.37
CA GLY A 65 8.69 0.10 4.52
C GLY A 65 8.98 -1.18 3.77
N LYS A 66 8.23 -2.24 4.02
CA LYS A 66 8.41 -3.52 3.32
C LYS A 66 7.29 -3.77 2.33
N ILE A 67 7.64 -4.34 1.18
CA ILE A 67 6.62 -4.60 0.17
C ILE A 67 5.64 -5.67 0.66
N LEU A 68 4.36 -5.35 0.57
CA LEU A 68 3.29 -6.24 0.99
C LEU A 68 2.63 -6.91 -0.21
N ALA A 69 2.40 -6.14 -1.28
CA ALA A 69 1.75 -6.65 -2.47
C ALA A 69 2.11 -5.77 -3.66
N LYS A 70 2.14 -6.36 -4.86
CA LYS A 70 2.42 -5.61 -6.08
C LYS A 70 1.70 -6.23 -7.27
N GLY A 71 1.43 -5.40 -8.29
CA GLY A 71 0.78 -5.84 -9.52
C GLY A 71 -0.67 -6.21 -9.28
N LYS A 72 -1.01 -7.48 -9.46
CA LYS A 72 -2.35 -7.98 -9.21
C LYS A 72 -2.50 -8.25 -7.72
N ILE A 73 -3.08 -7.30 -7.00
CA ILE A 73 -3.17 -7.35 -5.55
C ILE A 73 -4.43 -8.09 -5.10
N ASP A 74 -4.22 -9.09 -4.22
CA ASP A 74 -5.30 -9.81 -3.57
C ASP A 74 -5.75 -8.99 -2.35
N ALA A 75 -6.95 -8.42 -2.44
CA ALA A 75 -7.47 -7.53 -1.41
C ALA A 75 -7.60 -8.21 -0.05
N GLU A 76 -8.09 -9.45 -0.02
CA GLU A 76 -8.28 -10.17 1.24
C GLU A 76 -6.95 -10.43 1.95
N LYS A 77 -5.96 -10.89 1.21
CA LYS A 77 -4.64 -11.16 1.79
C LYS A 77 -4.00 -9.88 2.29
N MET A 78 -4.16 -8.78 1.55
CA MET A 78 -3.63 -7.50 1.95
C MET A 78 -4.27 -7.01 3.25
N ILE A 79 -5.59 -7.08 3.34
CA ILE A 79 -6.33 -6.64 4.52
C ILE A 79 -5.95 -7.48 5.74
N VAL A 80 -5.88 -8.80 5.58
CA VAL A 80 -5.50 -9.70 6.67
C VAL A 80 -4.10 -9.38 7.17
N ALA A 81 -3.15 -9.16 6.27
CA ALA A 81 -1.78 -8.84 6.64
C ALA A 81 -1.70 -7.53 7.43
N ILE A 82 -2.47 -6.52 7.03
CA ILE A 82 -2.48 -5.23 7.72
C ILE A 82 -3.09 -5.38 9.11
N ARG A 83 -4.18 -6.12 9.23
CA ARG A 83 -4.83 -6.36 10.53
C ARG A 83 -3.92 -7.14 11.47
N GLU A 84 -3.24 -8.16 10.96
CA GLU A 84 -2.32 -8.95 11.76
C GLU A 84 -1.12 -8.12 12.22
N SER A 85 -0.62 -7.24 11.36
CA SER A 85 0.47 -6.34 11.72
C SER A 85 0.10 -5.48 12.92
N ARG A 86 -1.12 -4.97 12.96
CA ARG A 86 -1.59 -4.16 14.07
C ARG A 86 -1.77 -4.99 15.35
N GLY A 87 -2.29 -6.21 15.19
CA GLY A 87 -2.56 -7.08 16.33
C GLY A 87 -1.33 -7.75 16.93
N SER A 88 -0.20 -7.75 16.21
CA SER A 88 1.00 -8.46 16.64
C SER A 88 1.97 -7.61 17.46
N SER A 89 1.58 -6.42 17.80
CA SER A 89 2.41 -5.53 18.62
C SER A 89 2.55 -6.00 20.06
#